data_2eb949528124dd8b75b54d3a919f2a44
#
_entry.id   2eb949528124dd8b75b54d3a919f2a44
#
_cell.length_a   1.000
_cell.length_b   1.000
_cell.length_c   1.000
_cell.angle_alpha   90.00
_cell.angle_beta   90.00
_cell.angle_gamma   90.00
#
_symmetry.space_group_name_H-M   'P 1'
#
loop_
_entity.id
_entity.type
_entity.pdbx_description
1 polymer ?
#
loop_
_entity_poly.entity_id
_entity_poly.type
_entity_poly.pdbx_seq_one_letter_code
_entity_poly.pdbx_strand_id
1 'polypeptide(L)'
;MSPRIQSLLPGLRFAGRALTVRTSPGFTRGPIEALSVAKADDVLVVDAGGLSELSVWGSMVHWNAARNNLRAVVIDGMARDLLEIETQTDAIPLFACGRAPAIAGFGSSSHGAIGEPVICGGVSVNTGDLIFGDDDGLTVVPWAKAGEVFDLAMRNITFDDKEQAWIESGRSVFDLLTMLSGKDGTQYKERKFRWAAQPSIDPLLD
;
A
#
# COMPACT_ATOMS: atom_id res chain seq x y z
N MET A 1 0.93 4.32 -3.87
CA MET A 1 -0.39 4.07 -4.50
C MET A 1 -1.27 5.31 -4.34
N SER A 2 -2.38 5.39 -5.09
CA SER A 2 -3.35 6.49 -4.94
C SER A 2 -3.89 6.58 -3.51
N PRO A 3 -4.04 7.79 -2.92
CA PRO A 3 -4.62 7.98 -1.59
C PRO A 3 -6.11 7.60 -1.49
N ARG A 4 -6.75 7.24 -2.62
CA ARG A 4 -8.11 6.68 -2.59
C ARG A 4 -8.16 5.30 -1.90
N ILE A 5 -7.04 4.55 -1.89
CA ILE A 5 -6.92 3.30 -1.15
C ILE A 5 -6.43 3.66 0.26
N GLN A 6 -7.32 3.52 1.23
CA GLN A 6 -7.12 3.95 2.60
C GLN A 6 -7.11 2.77 3.56
N SER A 7 -6.46 2.91 4.72
CA SER A 7 -6.60 1.98 5.83
C SER A 7 -8.05 1.93 6.27
N LEU A 8 -8.64 0.73 6.32
CA LEU A 8 -9.96 0.50 6.90
C LEU A 8 -9.89 0.00 8.34
N LEU A 9 -8.70 -0.34 8.82
CA LEU A 9 -8.37 -0.74 10.19
C LEU A 9 -7.21 0.14 10.70
N PRO A 10 -7.50 1.33 11.23
CA PRO A 10 -6.46 2.29 11.64
C PRO A 10 -5.53 1.76 12.72
N GLY A 11 -4.31 2.29 12.77
CA GLY A 11 -3.29 1.93 13.77
C GLY A 11 -2.46 0.70 13.41
N LEU A 12 -2.74 0.05 12.29
CA LEU A 12 -1.98 -1.10 11.81
C LEU A 12 -0.98 -0.69 10.73
N ARG A 13 0.24 -1.24 10.82
CA ARG A 13 1.29 -1.07 9.81
C ARG A 13 1.86 -2.40 9.38
N PHE A 14 2.32 -2.50 8.16
CA PHE A 14 2.88 -3.73 7.63
C PHE A 14 3.97 -3.50 6.60
N ALA A 15 4.73 -4.56 6.37
CA ALA A 15 5.62 -4.74 5.23
C ALA A 15 5.57 -6.21 4.80
N GLY A 16 5.47 -6.48 3.50
CA GLY A 16 5.43 -7.85 3.00
C GLY A 16 5.57 -7.91 1.48
N ARG A 17 5.58 -9.13 0.95
CA ARG A 17 5.67 -9.37 -0.50
C ARG A 17 4.29 -9.43 -1.12
N ALA A 18 4.11 -8.77 -2.25
CA ALA A 18 2.88 -8.82 -3.01
C ALA A 18 2.60 -10.22 -3.58
N LEU A 19 1.39 -10.73 -3.36
CA LEU A 19 0.74 -11.70 -4.21
C LEU A 19 -0.38 -10.96 -4.95
N THR A 20 -0.24 -10.80 -6.25
CA THR A 20 -1.18 -10.03 -7.05
C THR A 20 -2.33 -10.89 -7.55
N VAL A 21 -3.53 -10.28 -7.57
CA VAL A 21 -4.71 -10.90 -8.17
C VAL A 21 -5.56 -9.84 -8.85
N ARG A 22 -6.02 -10.13 -10.06
CA ARG A 22 -7.01 -9.32 -10.75
C ARG A 22 -8.36 -10.01 -10.69
N THR A 23 -9.41 -9.25 -10.40
CA THR A 23 -10.79 -9.70 -10.52
C THR A 23 -11.64 -8.65 -11.24
N SER A 24 -12.73 -9.07 -11.85
CA SER A 24 -13.70 -8.12 -12.40
C SER A 24 -14.46 -7.43 -11.26
N PRO A 25 -14.86 -6.15 -11.43
CA PRO A 25 -15.72 -5.48 -10.46
C PRO A 25 -16.95 -6.32 -10.14
N GLY A 26 -17.21 -6.50 -8.85
CA GLY A 26 -18.35 -7.28 -8.40
C GLY A 26 -18.15 -8.79 -8.31
N PHE A 27 -16.92 -9.32 -8.49
CA PHE A 27 -16.64 -10.76 -8.35
C PHE A 27 -15.62 -11.02 -7.23
N THR A 28 -15.92 -12.00 -6.37
CA THR A 28 -15.09 -12.36 -5.21
C THR A 28 -14.20 -13.58 -5.45
N ARG A 29 -14.41 -14.31 -6.54
CA ARG A 29 -13.74 -15.59 -6.79
C ARG A 29 -12.23 -15.46 -6.86
N GLY A 30 -11.71 -14.51 -7.63
CA GLY A 30 -10.26 -14.31 -7.77
C GLY A 30 -9.53 -14.13 -6.43
N PRO A 31 -9.93 -13.17 -5.58
CA PRO A 31 -9.39 -13.00 -4.23
C PRO A 31 -9.47 -14.27 -3.37
N ILE A 32 -10.58 -15.01 -3.42
CA ILE A 32 -10.75 -16.25 -2.65
C ILE A 32 -9.82 -17.35 -3.16
N GLU A 33 -9.69 -17.53 -4.47
CA GLU A 33 -8.78 -18.51 -5.08
C GLU A 33 -7.31 -18.17 -4.76
N ALA A 34 -6.96 -16.87 -4.72
CA ALA A 34 -5.61 -16.44 -4.38
C ALA A 34 -5.19 -16.87 -2.97
N LEU A 35 -6.12 -16.96 -2.01
CA LEU A 35 -5.83 -17.44 -0.67
C LEU A 35 -5.36 -18.92 -0.63
N SER A 36 -5.71 -19.72 -1.63
CA SER A 36 -5.26 -21.12 -1.71
C SER A 36 -3.80 -21.28 -2.10
N VAL A 37 -3.19 -20.25 -2.70
CA VAL A 37 -1.78 -20.25 -3.15
C VAL A 37 -0.93 -19.24 -2.39
N ALA A 38 -1.56 -18.39 -1.59
CA ALA A 38 -0.89 -17.42 -0.74
C ALA A 38 -0.02 -18.10 0.32
N LYS A 39 1.09 -17.47 0.64
CA LYS A 39 2.03 -17.91 1.68
C LYS A 39 1.94 -17.00 2.88
N ALA A 40 2.38 -17.49 4.02
CA ALA A 40 2.56 -16.65 5.20
C ALA A 40 3.44 -15.44 4.84
N ASP A 41 3.11 -14.28 5.43
CA ASP A 41 3.75 -12.99 5.22
C ASP A 41 3.53 -12.34 3.83
N ASP A 42 2.74 -12.96 2.93
CA ASP A 42 2.32 -12.30 1.70
C ASP A 42 1.35 -11.15 1.99
N VAL A 43 1.41 -10.14 1.15
CA VAL A 43 0.41 -9.07 1.04
C VAL A 43 -0.44 -9.36 -0.20
N LEU A 44 -1.72 -9.63 -0.01
CA LEU A 44 -2.63 -9.84 -1.13
C LEU A 44 -2.98 -8.49 -1.76
N VAL A 45 -2.61 -8.29 -3.02
CA VAL A 45 -2.87 -7.06 -3.78
C VAL A 45 -3.92 -7.34 -4.84
N VAL A 46 -5.11 -6.77 -4.66
CA VAL A 46 -6.30 -7.03 -5.48
C VAL A 46 -6.59 -5.84 -6.38
N ASP A 47 -6.50 -6.04 -7.69
CA ASP A 47 -7.07 -5.15 -8.70
C ASP A 47 -8.52 -5.57 -8.96
N ALA A 48 -9.47 -4.82 -8.40
CA ALA A 48 -10.90 -5.03 -8.56
C ALA A 48 -11.59 -3.91 -9.38
N GLY A 49 -10.81 -3.13 -10.12
CA GLY A 49 -11.32 -2.09 -11.02
C GLY A 49 -11.72 -0.78 -10.33
N GLY A 50 -11.32 -0.56 -9.08
CA GLY A 50 -11.53 0.71 -8.37
C GLY A 50 -12.87 0.81 -7.64
N LEU A 51 -13.46 2.02 -7.63
CA LEU A 51 -14.72 2.29 -6.97
C LEU A 51 -15.88 1.53 -7.61
N SER A 52 -16.72 0.90 -6.78
CA SER A 52 -17.88 0.10 -7.19
C SER A 52 -18.97 0.19 -6.13
N GLU A 53 -20.20 -0.14 -6.49
CA GLU A 53 -21.28 -0.34 -5.53
C GLU A 53 -21.22 -1.73 -4.86
N LEU A 54 -20.33 -2.60 -5.37
CA LEU A 54 -20.20 -3.99 -4.94
C LEU A 54 -18.86 -4.21 -4.25
N SER A 55 -18.90 -4.85 -3.07
CA SER A 55 -17.69 -5.27 -2.37
C SER A 55 -17.16 -6.60 -2.91
N VAL A 56 -15.83 -6.73 -2.96
CA VAL A 56 -15.14 -7.97 -3.32
C VAL A 56 -14.52 -8.68 -2.11
N TRP A 57 -14.63 -8.08 -0.92
CA TRP A 57 -14.01 -8.55 0.31
C TRP A 57 -14.94 -8.35 1.50
N GLY A 58 -15.02 -9.35 2.38
CA GLY A 58 -15.79 -9.29 3.61
C GLY A 58 -15.18 -10.14 4.72
N SER A 59 -15.85 -10.23 5.88
CA SER A 59 -15.34 -10.85 7.10
C SER A 59 -14.85 -12.28 6.92
N MET A 60 -15.61 -13.14 6.25
CA MET A 60 -15.25 -14.56 6.05
C MET A 60 -13.93 -14.73 5.28
N VAL A 61 -13.74 -13.92 4.23
CA VAL A 61 -12.51 -13.95 3.42
C VAL A 61 -11.34 -13.37 4.21
N HIS A 62 -11.60 -12.33 5.00
CA HIS A 62 -10.60 -11.71 5.86
C HIS A 62 -10.11 -12.66 6.96
N TRP A 63 -11.02 -13.38 7.61
CA TRP A 63 -10.65 -14.40 8.60
C TRP A 63 -9.81 -15.52 8.01
N ASN A 64 -10.13 -15.95 6.78
CA ASN A 64 -9.30 -16.93 6.08
C ASN A 64 -7.90 -16.37 5.77
N ALA A 65 -7.80 -15.12 5.32
CA ALA A 65 -6.51 -14.47 5.09
C ALA A 65 -5.66 -14.38 6.37
N ALA A 66 -6.27 -13.97 7.49
CA ALA A 66 -5.59 -13.93 8.79
C ALA A 66 -5.12 -15.32 9.25
N ARG A 67 -5.96 -16.36 9.11
CA ARG A 67 -5.58 -17.75 9.45
C ARG A 67 -4.45 -18.30 8.57
N ASN A 68 -4.34 -17.84 7.35
CA ASN A 68 -3.22 -18.16 6.45
C ASN A 68 -1.96 -17.34 6.76
N ASN A 69 -1.99 -16.53 7.82
CA ASN A 69 -0.91 -15.64 8.24
C ASN A 69 -0.48 -14.65 7.14
N LEU A 70 -1.43 -14.15 6.34
CA LEU A 70 -1.11 -13.05 5.43
C LEU A 70 -0.72 -11.82 6.24
N ARG A 71 0.17 -11.01 5.68
CA ARG A 71 0.64 -9.79 6.31
C ARG A 71 -0.36 -8.65 6.23
N ALA A 72 -1.08 -8.53 5.11
CA ALA A 72 -2.08 -7.51 4.84
C ALA A 72 -2.90 -7.84 3.60
N VAL A 73 -3.98 -7.08 3.40
CA VAL A 73 -4.79 -7.09 2.18
C VAL A 73 -4.96 -5.69 1.65
N VAL A 74 -4.67 -5.49 0.37
CA VAL A 74 -4.77 -4.20 -0.35
C VAL A 74 -5.70 -4.39 -1.54
N ILE A 75 -6.76 -3.59 -1.63
CA ILE A 75 -7.83 -3.76 -2.63
C ILE A 75 -8.06 -2.45 -3.36
N ASP A 76 -7.79 -2.41 -4.64
CA ASP A 76 -8.31 -1.36 -5.52
C ASP A 76 -9.77 -1.68 -5.85
N GLY A 77 -10.64 -1.49 -4.86
CA GLY A 77 -12.05 -1.85 -4.84
C GLY A 77 -12.67 -1.62 -3.47
N MET A 78 -13.85 -2.21 -3.24
CA MET A 78 -14.64 -2.00 -2.04
C MET A 78 -14.61 -3.23 -1.12
N ALA A 79 -14.71 -2.98 0.21
CA ALA A 79 -14.86 -4.01 1.24
C ALA A 79 -16.17 -3.83 2.03
N ARG A 80 -16.54 -4.85 2.85
CA ARG A 80 -17.70 -4.84 3.73
C ARG A 80 -17.42 -5.57 5.04
N ASP A 81 -18.40 -5.62 5.92
CA ASP A 81 -18.37 -6.33 7.20
C ASP A 81 -17.25 -5.84 8.15
N LEU A 82 -16.92 -4.54 8.09
CA LEU A 82 -15.74 -4.01 8.80
C LEU A 82 -15.88 -4.09 10.31
N LEU A 83 -17.09 -3.89 10.85
CA LEU A 83 -17.32 -4.03 12.29
C LEU A 83 -16.97 -5.45 12.78
N GLU A 84 -17.32 -6.45 12.00
CA GLU A 84 -17.00 -7.84 12.32
C GLU A 84 -15.48 -8.10 12.20
N ILE A 85 -14.84 -7.51 11.20
CA ILE A 85 -13.39 -7.60 11.01
C ILE A 85 -12.64 -6.93 12.17
N GLU A 86 -13.07 -5.73 12.59
CA GLU A 86 -12.48 -4.98 13.71
C GLU A 86 -12.56 -5.74 15.04
N THR A 87 -13.59 -6.56 15.24
CA THR A 87 -13.76 -7.35 16.46
C THR A 87 -12.93 -8.64 16.49
N GLN A 88 -12.29 -8.98 15.39
CA GLN A 88 -11.41 -10.14 15.30
C GLN A 88 -10.10 -9.91 16.05
N THR A 89 -9.71 -10.84 16.92
CA THR A 89 -8.50 -10.73 17.75
C THR A 89 -7.21 -10.64 16.91
N ASP A 90 -7.19 -11.32 15.76
CA ASP A 90 -6.02 -11.41 14.89
C ASP A 90 -6.25 -10.70 13.53
N ALA A 91 -7.00 -9.58 13.55
CA ALA A 91 -7.25 -8.82 12.33
C ALA A 91 -5.94 -8.32 11.71
N ILE A 92 -5.78 -8.60 10.43
CA ILE A 92 -4.63 -8.11 9.64
C ILE A 92 -4.99 -6.78 8.97
N PRO A 93 -4.01 -5.93 8.62
CA PRO A 93 -4.26 -4.68 7.92
C PRO A 93 -5.08 -4.86 6.66
N LEU A 94 -6.14 -4.05 6.51
CA LEU A 94 -7.02 -4.02 5.34
C LEU A 94 -7.08 -2.62 4.76
N PHE A 95 -6.72 -2.51 3.49
CA PHE A 95 -6.75 -1.27 2.71
C PHE A 95 -7.70 -1.42 1.54
N ALA A 96 -8.59 -0.45 1.33
CA ALA A 96 -9.52 -0.46 0.20
C ALA A 96 -9.93 0.96 -0.21
N CYS A 97 -10.61 1.10 -1.35
CA CYS A 97 -11.16 2.39 -1.79
C CYS A 97 -12.34 2.87 -0.95
N GLY A 98 -12.95 1.98 -0.16
CA GLY A 98 -14.08 2.31 0.70
C GLY A 98 -14.92 1.10 1.05
N ARG A 99 -16.16 1.39 1.48
CA ARG A 99 -17.13 0.42 2.00
C ARG A 99 -18.35 0.34 1.09
N ALA A 100 -18.79 -0.87 0.75
CA ALA A 100 -20.05 -1.10 0.04
C ALA A 100 -20.76 -2.33 0.64
N PRO A 101 -22.04 -2.21 1.05
CA PRO A 101 -22.75 -3.31 1.72
C PRO A 101 -23.13 -4.44 0.76
N ALA A 102 -23.32 -4.14 -0.52
CA ALA A 102 -23.72 -5.13 -1.50
C ALA A 102 -22.58 -6.09 -1.83
N ILE A 103 -22.90 -7.39 -1.84
CA ILE A 103 -21.93 -8.43 -2.19
C ILE A 103 -21.78 -8.52 -3.70
N ALA A 104 -20.56 -8.75 -4.12
CA ALA A 104 -20.27 -9.22 -5.47
C ALA A 104 -20.67 -10.69 -5.68
N GLY A 105 -20.89 -11.08 -6.92
CA GLY A 105 -21.22 -12.45 -7.28
C GLY A 105 -20.02 -13.41 -7.15
N PHE A 106 -20.29 -14.67 -6.88
CA PHE A 106 -19.33 -15.77 -6.97
C PHE A 106 -19.48 -16.48 -8.33
N GLY A 107 -19.39 -15.71 -9.42
CA GLY A 107 -19.63 -16.23 -10.76
C GLY A 107 -18.48 -17.03 -11.33
N SER A 108 -18.80 -17.98 -12.23
CA SER A 108 -17.81 -18.81 -12.95
C SER A 108 -17.02 -18.05 -14.01
N SER A 109 -17.47 -16.86 -14.41
CA SER A 109 -16.88 -16.05 -15.48
C SER A 109 -15.83 -15.05 -14.99
N SER A 110 -15.54 -15.00 -13.70
CA SER A 110 -14.48 -14.15 -13.18
C SER A 110 -13.12 -14.77 -13.55
N HIS A 111 -12.60 -14.38 -14.67
CA HIS A 111 -11.21 -14.71 -15.03
C HIS A 111 -10.30 -13.85 -14.17
N GLY A 112 -10.05 -14.29 -12.91
CA GLY A 112 -9.02 -13.71 -12.08
C GLY A 112 -7.66 -14.21 -12.56
N ALA A 113 -6.75 -13.31 -12.84
CA ALA A 113 -5.34 -13.66 -13.02
C ALA A 113 -4.65 -13.56 -11.66
N ILE A 114 -4.06 -14.67 -11.21
CA ILE A 114 -3.28 -14.71 -9.95
C ILE A 114 -1.81 -14.77 -10.29
N GLY A 115 -0.99 -13.93 -9.66
CA GLY A 115 0.45 -13.89 -9.87
C GLY A 115 0.89 -13.05 -11.05
N GLU A 116 -0.01 -12.54 -11.87
CA GLU A 116 0.29 -11.63 -12.98
C GLU A 116 0.39 -10.17 -12.52
N PRO A 117 1.08 -9.30 -13.27
CA PRO A 117 1.11 -7.87 -12.97
C PRO A 117 -0.29 -7.25 -12.96
N VAL A 118 -0.54 -6.39 -11.97
CA VAL A 118 -1.80 -5.65 -11.83
C VAL A 118 -1.55 -4.14 -11.73
N ILE A 119 -2.61 -3.35 -11.95
CA ILE A 119 -2.61 -1.92 -11.63
C ILE A 119 -3.44 -1.73 -10.37
N CYS A 120 -2.81 -1.33 -9.29
CA CYS A 120 -3.49 -1.09 -8.02
C CYS A 120 -3.20 0.34 -7.55
N GLY A 121 -4.25 1.13 -7.35
CA GLY A 121 -4.10 2.55 -7.00
C GLY A 121 -3.29 3.36 -8.01
N GLY A 122 -3.40 3.03 -9.31
CA GLY A 122 -2.66 3.69 -10.39
C GLY A 122 -1.17 3.30 -10.49
N VAL A 123 -0.71 2.33 -9.71
CA VAL A 123 0.68 1.85 -9.71
C VAL A 123 0.73 0.41 -10.21
N SER A 124 1.68 0.10 -11.08
CA SER A 124 1.96 -1.28 -11.48
C SER A 124 2.59 -2.05 -10.32
N VAL A 125 2.05 -3.21 -10.01
CA VAL A 125 2.53 -4.13 -8.97
C VAL A 125 2.74 -5.50 -9.57
N ASN A 126 3.92 -6.07 -9.35
CA ASN A 126 4.23 -7.45 -9.71
C ASN A 126 4.21 -8.33 -8.47
N THR A 127 3.84 -9.59 -8.61
CA THR A 127 4.02 -10.56 -7.54
C THR A 127 5.50 -10.60 -7.14
N GLY A 128 5.76 -10.48 -5.83
CA GLY A 128 7.11 -10.41 -5.26
C GLY A 128 7.63 -9.01 -4.98
N ASP A 129 6.99 -7.94 -5.49
CA ASP A 129 7.32 -6.57 -5.10
C ASP A 129 7.05 -6.36 -3.60
N LEU A 130 7.77 -5.42 -2.98
CA LEU A 130 7.55 -5.10 -1.58
C LEU A 130 6.44 -4.05 -1.44
N ILE A 131 5.52 -4.32 -0.52
CA ILE A 131 4.44 -3.40 -0.16
C ILE A 131 4.64 -2.98 1.29
N PHE A 132 4.59 -1.68 1.52
CA PHE A 132 4.60 -1.06 2.84
C PHE A 132 3.30 -0.29 3.00
N GLY A 133 2.72 -0.35 4.18
CA GLY A 133 1.48 0.40 4.47
C GLY A 133 1.37 0.75 5.94
N ASP A 134 0.81 1.93 6.17
CA ASP A 134 0.37 2.46 7.45
C ASP A 134 -0.81 3.42 7.23
N ASP A 135 -1.20 4.19 8.27
CA ASP A 135 -2.34 5.10 8.17
C ASP A 135 -2.14 6.24 7.16
N ASP A 136 -0.91 6.58 6.79
CA ASP A 136 -0.61 7.58 5.76
C ASP A 136 -0.81 7.05 4.33
N GLY A 137 -0.76 5.72 4.14
CA GLY A 137 -1.03 5.09 2.85
C GLY A 137 -0.12 3.93 2.48
N LEU A 138 0.04 3.72 1.17
CA LEU A 138 0.69 2.54 0.61
C LEU A 138 1.85 2.90 -0.32
N THR A 139 2.99 2.24 -0.12
CA THR A 139 4.16 2.34 -0.99
C THR A 139 4.50 1.00 -1.62
N VAL A 140 4.85 1.02 -2.91
CA VAL A 140 5.32 -0.15 -3.66
C VAL A 140 6.80 0.03 -3.98
N VAL A 141 7.60 -0.97 -3.65
CA VAL A 141 9.02 -1.00 -4.01
C VAL A 141 9.26 -2.22 -4.90
N PRO A 142 9.58 -2.04 -6.19
CA PRO A 142 9.95 -3.14 -7.06
C PRO A 142 11.08 -3.96 -6.44
N TRP A 143 10.95 -5.29 -6.45
CA TRP A 143 11.95 -6.17 -5.83
C TRP A 143 13.38 -5.87 -6.28
N ALA A 144 13.56 -5.61 -7.58
CA ALA A 144 14.87 -5.30 -8.16
C ALA A 144 15.51 -4.02 -7.59
N LYS A 145 14.72 -3.14 -6.95
CA LYS A 145 15.18 -1.88 -6.36
C LYS A 145 15.23 -1.90 -4.83
N ALA A 146 14.88 -3.04 -4.21
CA ALA A 146 14.74 -3.12 -2.76
C ALA A 146 16.02 -2.69 -2.00
N GLY A 147 17.19 -3.14 -2.45
CA GLY A 147 18.47 -2.77 -1.80
C GLY A 147 18.76 -1.27 -1.89
N GLU A 148 18.60 -0.69 -3.08
CA GLU A 148 18.82 0.75 -3.30
C GLU A 148 17.89 1.60 -2.42
N VAL A 149 16.60 1.24 -2.41
CA VAL A 149 15.59 1.95 -1.61
C VAL A 149 15.86 1.79 -0.11
N PHE A 150 16.28 0.60 0.35
CA PHE A 150 16.66 0.36 1.74
C PHE A 150 17.80 1.27 2.17
N ASP A 151 18.88 1.34 1.36
CA ASP A 151 20.04 2.19 1.68
C ASP A 151 19.68 3.68 1.74
N LEU A 152 18.76 4.12 0.87
CA LEU A 152 18.26 5.49 0.89
C LEU A 152 17.39 5.76 2.12
N ALA A 153 16.51 4.82 2.48
CA ALA A 153 15.66 4.92 3.66
C ALA A 153 16.49 5.01 4.94
N MET A 154 17.52 4.17 5.09
CA MET A 154 18.42 4.20 6.25
C MET A 154 19.15 5.54 6.39
N ARG A 155 19.57 6.15 5.29
CA ARG A 155 20.16 7.51 5.31
C ARG A 155 19.15 8.57 5.73
N ASN A 156 17.92 8.46 5.27
CA ASN A 156 16.86 9.40 5.63
C ASN A 156 16.49 9.31 7.11
N ILE A 157 16.38 8.10 7.69
CA ILE A 157 16.13 7.92 9.13
C ILE A 157 17.20 8.65 9.95
N THR A 158 18.49 8.45 9.62
CA THR A 158 19.58 9.15 10.32
C THR A 158 19.47 10.67 10.20
N PHE A 159 18.90 11.16 9.12
CA PHE A 159 18.69 12.57 8.90
C PHE A 159 17.48 13.09 9.70
N ASP A 160 16.38 12.34 9.69
CA ASP A 160 15.17 12.67 10.45
C ASP A 160 15.46 12.73 11.96
N ASP A 161 16.30 11.84 12.50
CA ASP A 161 16.77 11.88 13.90
C ASP A 161 17.49 13.21 14.22
N LYS A 162 18.28 13.74 13.30
CA LYS A 162 18.97 15.02 13.46
C LYS A 162 18.00 16.21 13.36
N GLU A 163 17.02 16.12 12.47
CA GLU A 163 15.95 17.13 12.36
C GLU A 163 15.14 17.18 13.65
N GLN A 164 14.77 16.03 14.21
CA GLN A 164 14.07 15.93 15.46
C GLN A 164 14.87 16.55 16.61
N ALA A 165 16.13 16.17 16.77
CA ALA A 165 17.02 16.74 17.80
C ALA A 165 17.19 18.26 17.66
N TRP A 166 17.20 18.79 16.43
CA TRP A 166 17.21 20.22 16.18
C TRP A 166 15.96 20.90 16.72
N ILE A 167 14.78 20.36 16.45
CA ILE A 167 13.50 20.90 16.93
C ILE A 167 13.41 20.81 18.46
N GLU A 168 13.78 19.67 19.04
CA GLU A 168 13.79 19.44 20.49
C GLU A 168 14.73 20.41 21.24
N SER A 169 15.78 20.91 20.56
CA SER A 169 16.66 21.94 21.11
C SER A 169 16.04 23.35 21.14
N GLY A 170 14.77 23.49 20.73
CA GLY A 170 14.05 24.77 20.67
C GLY A 170 14.34 25.61 19.44
N ARG A 171 14.99 25.04 18.43
CA ARG A 171 15.30 25.75 17.19
C ARG A 171 14.12 25.67 16.19
N SER A 172 14.04 26.65 15.31
CA SER A 172 12.95 26.76 14.35
C SER A 172 13.11 25.77 13.19
N VAL A 173 11.98 25.19 12.72
CA VAL A 173 11.92 24.42 11.45
C VAL A 173 12.35 25.29 10.28
N PHE A 174 12.00 26.58 10.29
CA PHE A 174 12.38 27.51 9.23
C PHE A 174 13.89 27.66 9.10
N ASP A 175 14.60 27.78 10.23
CA ASP A 175 16.08 27.89 10.22
C ASP A 175 16.72 26.59 9.74
N LEU A 176 16.16 25.44 10.14
CA LEU A 176 16.59 24.13 9.63
C LEU A 176 16.45 24.04 8.11
N LEU A 177 15.26 24.34 7.58
CA LEU A 177 14.99 24.29 6.16
C LEU A 177 15.86 25.28 5.37
N THR A 178 16.09 26.46 5.91
CA THR A 178 16.98 27.47 5.32
C THR A 178 18.43 26.99 5.27
N MET A 179 18.90 26.36 6.35
CA MET A 179 20.25 25.78 6.41
C MET A 179 20.42 24.63 5.41
N LEU A 180 19.38 23.76 5.27
CA LEU A 180 19.41 22.60 4.39
C LEU A 180 19.21 22.93 2.92
N SER A 181 18.46 24.00 2.62
CA SER A 181 18.19 24.41 1.24
C SER A 181 19.37 25.17 0.60
N GLY A 182 20.35 25.61 1.39
CA GLY A 182 21.34 26.56 0.88
C GLY A 182 20.67 27.88 0.44
N LYS A 183 21.47 28.82 -0.11
CA LYS A 183 20.93 30.12 -0.56
C LYS A 183 19.99 30.03 -1.77
N ASP A 184 19.97 28.91 -2.47
CA ASP A 184 19.20 28.66 -3.70
C ASP A 184 18.13 27.55 -3.60
N GLY A 185 17.97 26.94 -2.43
CA GLY A 185 16.96 25.89 -2.21
C GLY A 185 17.24 24.54 -2.88
N THR A 186 18.34 24.38 -3.59
CA THR A 186 18.63 23.18 -4.40
C THR A 186 19.01 21.97 -3.56
N GLN A 187 19.72 22.15 -2.45
CA GLN A 187 20.19 21.03 -1.62
C GLN A 187 19.06 20.23 -0.96
N TYR A 188 17.95 20.88 -0.61
CA TYR A 188 16.79 20.19 -0.06
C TYR A 188 16.09 19.31 -1.11
N LYS A 189 15.94 19.80 -2.33
CA LYS A 189 15.40 19.03 -3.46
C LYS A 189 16.27 17.82 -3.77
N GLU A 190 17.57 17.96 -3.79
CA GLU A 190 18.48 16.85 -4.05
C GLU A 190 18.47 15.76 -2.97
N ARG A 191 18.24 16.09 -1.70
CA ARG A 191 18.23 15.11 -0.60
C ARG A 191 16.94 14.32 -0.50
N LYS A 192 15.77 14.95 -0.58
CA LYS A 192 14.47 14.26 -0.41
C LYS A 192 13.93 13.60 -1.67
N PHE A 193 14.38 13.99 -2.86
CA PHE A 193 13.75 13.55 -4.12
C PHE A 193 14.72 12.93 -5.13
N ARG A 194 15.96 12.61 -4.74
CA ARG A 194 16.91 11.95 -5.65
C ARG A 194 16.44 10.60 -6.21
N TRP A 195 15.54 9.93 -5.51
CA TRP A 195 14.91 8.70 -5.99
C TRP A 195 13.69 8.96 -6.90
N ALA A 196 13.13 10.16 -6.85
CA ALA A 196 12.06 10.60 -7.74
C ALA A 196 12.54 11.02 -9.14
N ALA A 197 13.84 10.95 -9.42
CA ALA A 197 14.39 11.10 -10.76
C ALA A 197 14.21 9.85 -11.64
N GLN A 198 13.02 9.26 -11.59
CA GLN A 198 12.46 8.61 -12.77
C GLN A 198 11.88 9.72 -13.66
N PRO A 199 11.89 9.56 -15.01
CA PRO A 199 11.37 10.59 -15.90
C PRO A 199 10.00 11.02 -15.39
N SER A 200 9.87 12.30 -15.07
CA SER A 200 8.65 12.86 -14.49
C SER A 200 7.48 12.55 -15.42
N ILE A 201 6.46 11.96 -14.87
CA ILE A 201 5.17 11.82 -15.55
C ILE A 201 4.47 13.20 -15.59
N ASP A 202 5.06 14.20 -14.93
CA ASP A 202 4.52 15.55 -14.87
C ASP A 202 5.51 16.56 -15.48
N PRO A 203 5.23 17.04 -16.72
CA PRO A 203 6.05 18.04 -17.40
C PRO A 203 6.01 19.43 -16.74
N LEU A 204 5.29 19.61 -15.61
CA LEU A 204 5.20 20.86 -14.87
C LEU A 204 6.18 20.92 -13.67
N LEU A 205 7.00 19.88 -13.46
CA LEU A 205 7.99 19.81 -12.38
C LEU A 205 9.46 19.86 -12.86
N ASP A 206 9.69 20.14 -14.14
CA ASP A 206 11.01 20.47 -14.71
C ASP A 206 11.30 21.96 -14.67
#